data_26b11d8cc301c45c33209aebb1bdef23
#
_entry.id   26b11d8cc301c45c33209aebb1bdef23
#
_cell.length_a   1.000
_cell.length_b   1.000
_cell.length_c   1.000
_cell.angle_alpha   90.00
_cell.angle_beta   90.00
_cell.angle_gamma   90.00
#
_symmetry.space_group_name_H-M   'P 1'
#
loop_
_entity.id
_entity.type
_entity.pdbx_description
1 polymer ?
#
loop_
_entity_poly.entity_id
_entity_poly.type
_entity_poly.pdbx_seq_one_letter_code
_entity_poly.pdbx_strand_id
1 'polypeptide(L)'
;MSDKIFDLEQSILQCWNVCDDLDLLYSQTMNSEKPFTPDEWANILLGMKSLYHLKFQKCFSEFEDVCKEYHTYRKVYEAAQRAKDDLK
;
A
#
# COMPACT_ATOMS: atom_id res chain seq x y z
N MET A 1 -11.63 11.60 8.89
CA MET A 1 -10.34 10.95 9.20
C MET A 1 -10.39 9.44 9.06
N SER A 2 -11.39 8.78 9.60
CA SER A 2 -11.52 7.31 9.52
C SER A 2 -11.50 6.78 8.09
N ASP A 3 -12.08 7.51 7.12
CA ASP A 3 -12.14 7.06 5.74
C ASP A 3 -10.76 6.97 5.09
N LYS A 4 -9.86 7.91 5.37
CA LYS A 4 -8.51 7.90 4.82
C LYS A 4 -7.65 6.81 5.43
N ILE A 5 -7.81 6.56 6.72
CA ILE A 5 -7.12 5.46 7.41
C ILE A 5 -7.65 4.12 6.89
N PHE A 6 -8.97 4.02 6.69
CA PHE A 6 -9.57 2.82 6.13
C PHE A 6 -9.06 2.56 4.71
N ASP A 7 -9.01 3.60 3.87
CA ASP A 7 -8.50 3.47 2.50
C ASP A 7 -7.05 2.99 2.49
N LEU A 8 -6.22 3.54 3.38
CA LEU A 8 -4.84 3.10 3.53
C LEU A 8 -4.76 1.63 3.95
N GLU A 9 -5.57 1.23 4.93
CA GLU A 9 -5.63 -0.17 5.37
C GLU A 9 -5.97 -1.09 4.20
N GLN A 10 -6.98 -0.74 3.40
CA GLN A 10 -7.39 -1.55 2.25
C GLN A 10 -6.27 -1.64 1.22
N SER A 11 -5.55 -0.55 0.98
CA SER A 11 -4.42 -0.55 0.04
C SER A 11 -3.26 -1.41 0.53
N ILE A 12 -2.98 -1.40 1.83
CA ILE A 12 -1.95 -2.27 2.42
C ILE A 12 -2.34 -3.73 2.21
N LEU A 13 -3.60 -4.09 2.46
CA LEU A 13 -4.09 -5.44 2.25
C LEU A 13 -3.99 -5.87 0.78
N GLN A 14 -4.29 -4.95 -0.14
CA GLN A 14 -4.15 -5.21 -1.57
C GLN A 14 -2.69 -5.46 -1.96
N CYS A 15 -1.76 -4.71 -1.37
CA CYS A 15 -0.33 -4.95 -1.60
C CYS A 15 0.09 -6.32 -1.09
N TRP A 16 -0.53 -6.78 0.00
CA TRP A 16 -0.21 -8.08 0.60
C TRP A 16 -0.62 -9.25 -0.29
N ASN A 17 -1.52 -9.01 -1.26
CA ASN A 17 -1.92 -10.03 -2.23
C ASN A 17 -0.74 -10.59 -3.04
N VAL A 18 0.40 -9.90 -3.05
CA VAL A 18 1.60 -10.41 -3.72
C VAL A 18 1.99 -11.79 -3.18
N CYS A 19 1.75 -12.06 -1.91
CA CYS A 19 2.05 -13.35 -1.30
C CYS A 19 1.18 -14.45 -1.90
N ASP A 20 -0.10 -14.19 -2.11
CA ASP A 20 -1.02 -15.14 -2.74
C ASP A 20 -0.65 -15.38 -4.21
N ASP A 21 -0.28 -14.31 -4.91
CA ASP A 21 0.14 -14.43 -6.30
C ASP A 21 1.41 -15.27 -6.42
N LEU A 22 2.36 -15.09 -5.51
CA LEU A 22 3.59 -15.88 -5.48
C LEU A 22 3.29 -17.35 -5.14
N ASP A 23 2.36 -17.60 -4.23
CA ASP A 23 1.92 -18.96 -3.90
C ASP A 23 1.33 -19.65 -5.13
N LEU A 24 0.50 -18.94 -5.88
CA LEU A 24 -0.08 -19.47 -7.10
C LEU A 24 1.00 -19.82 -8.12
N LEU A 25 1.95 -18.92 -8.32
CA LEU A 25 3.05 -19.15 -9.26
C LEU A 25 3.92 -20.33 -8.81
N TYR A 26 4.20 -20.41 -7.52
CA TYR A 26 4.97 -21.53 -6.95
C TYR A 26 4.24 -22.84 -7.20
N SER A 27 2.93 -22.90 -6.91
CA SER A 27 2.13 -24.11 -7.12
C SER A 27 2.13 -24.55 -8.58
N GLN A 28 1.99 -23.62 -9.49
CA GLN A 28 2.02 -23.91 -10.92
C GLN A 28 3.38 -24.46 -11.37
N THR A 29 4.46 -23.91 -10.81
CA THR A 29 5.82 -24.33 -11.13
C THR A 29 6.08 -25.75 -10.61
N MET A 30 5.66 -26.03 -9.37
CA MET A 30 5.99 -27.30 -8.71
C MET A 30 5.04 -28.43 -9.07
N ASN A 31 3.77 -28.13 -9.37
CA ASN A 31 2.73 -29.15 -9.52
C ASN A 31 2.23 -29.30 -10.96
N SER A 32 2.66 -28.45 -11.87
CA SER A 32 2.20 -28.50 -13.27
C SER A 32 3.04 -29.48 -14.09
N GLU A 33 2.38 -30.22 -14.98
CA GLU A 33 3.07 -31.07 -15.95
C GLU A 33 3.78 -30.23 -17.03
N LYS A 34 3.34 -28.97 -17.20
CA LYS A 34 3.93 -28.04 -18.16
C LYS A 34 4.38 -26.79 -17.42
N PRO A 35 5.60 -26.78 -16.88
CA PRO A 35 6.11 -25.60 -16.21
C PRO A 35 6.28 -24.45 -17.20
N PHE A 36 6.28 -23.22 -16.68
CA PHE A 36 6.47 -22.05 -17.51
C PHE A 36 7.84 -22.05 -18.19
N THR A 37 7.88 -21.61 -19.44
CA THR A 37 9.13 -21.37 -20.13
C THR A 37 9.82 -20.13 -19.55
N PRO A 38 11.15 -19.93 -19.77
CA PRO A 38 11.82 -18.72 -19.33
C PRO A 38 11.17 -17.44 -19.83
N ASP A 39 10.67 -17.42 -21.06
CA ASP A 39 9.98 -16.25 -21.61
C ASP A 39 8.66 -15.99 -20.90
N GLU A 40 7.90 -17.03 -20.63
CA GLU A 40 6.64 -16.92 -19.88
C GLU A 40 6.92 -16.38 -18.46
N TRP A 41 7.95 -16.89 -17.80
CA TRP A 41 8.37 -16.40 -16.49
C TRP A 41 8.72 -14.92 -16.53
N ALA A 42 9.52 -14.51 -17.53
CA ALA A 42 9.91 -13.12 -17.67
C ALA A 42 8.69 -12.21 -17.85
N ASN A 43 7.73 -12.62 -18.67
CA ASN A 43 6.51 -11.85 -18.91
C ASN A 43 5.65 -11.75 -17.66
N ILE A 44 5.52 -12.85 -16.91
CA ILE A 44 4.74 -12.86 -15.66
C ILE A 44 5.38 -11.93 -14.64
N LEU A 45 6.70 -12.02 -14.45
CA LEU A 45 7.41 -11.19 -13.48
C LEU A 45 7.34 -9.71 -13.84
N LEU A 46 7.46 -9.38 -15.12
CA LEU A 46 7.32 -7.99 -15.57
C LEU A 46 5.90 -7.46 -15.33
N GLY A 47 4.89 -8.29 -15.60
CA GLY A 47 3.50 -7.94 -15.34
C GLY A 47 3.24 -7.71 -13.85
N MET A 48 3.75 -8.59 -13.00
CA MET A 48 3.63 -8.44 -11.55
C MET A 48 4.33 -7.17 -11.06
N LYS A 49 5.55 -6.93 -11.56
CA LYS A 49 6.29 -5.72 -11.19
C LYS A 49 5.48 -4.47 -11.52
N SER A 50 4.92 -4.39 -12.72
CA SER A 50 4.14 -3.23 -13.17
C SER A 50 2.87 -3.07 -12.33
N LEU A 51 2.15 -4.16 -12.09
CA LEU A 51 0.92 -4.14 -11.32
C LEU A 51 1.18 -3.71 -9.88
N TYR A 52 2.18 -4.31 -9.23
CA TYR A 52 2.46 -3.99 -7.83
C TYR A 52 3.09 -2.62 -7.67
N HIS A 53 3.81 -2.14 -8.68
CA HIS A 53 4.27 -0.76 -8.68
C HIS A 53 3.08 0.21 -8.58
N LEU A 54 2.02 -0.03 -9.36
CA LEU A 54 0.81 0.79 -9.31
C LEU A 54 0.10 0.66 -7.95
N LYS A 55 0.02 -0.56 -7.41
CA LYS A 55 -0.59 -0.78 -6.10
C LYS A 55 0.17 -0.05 -4.99
N PHE A 56 1.49 -0.11 -5.03
CA PHE A 56 2.32 0.57 -4.03
C PHE A 56 2.28 2.08 -4.20
N GLN A 57 2.21 2.59 -5.43
CA GLN A 57 2.02 4.03 -5.65
C GLN A 57 0.72 4.53 -5.03
N LYS A 58 -0.36 3.78 -5.25
CA LYS A 58 -1.66 4.11 -4.65
C LYS A 58 -1.58 4.09 -3.13
N CYS A 59 -0.99 3.04 -2.58
CA CYS A 59 -0.82 2.89 -1.15
C CYS A 59 -0.02 4.05 -0.56
N PHE A 60 1.07 4.43 -1.19
CA PHE A 60 1.91 5.53 -0.73
C PHE A 60 1.18 6.86 -0.82
N SER A 61 0.41 7.09 -1.89
CA SER A 61 -0.41 8.29 -2.03
C SER A 61 -1.43 8.42 -0.91
N GLU A 62 -2.07 7.31 -0.55
CA GLU A 62 -3.03 7.29 0.56
C GLU A 62 -2.34 7.50 1.91
N PHE A 63 -1.13 6.97 2.06
CA PHE A 63 -0.32 7.24 3.25
C PHE A 63 0.02 8.73 3.35
N GLU A 64 0.41 9.36 2.24
CA GLU A 64 0.68 10.79 2.22
C GLU A 64 -0.55 11.61 2.63
N ASP A 65 -1.74 11.20 2.17
CA ASP A 65 -2.98 11.88 2.54
C ASP A 65 -3.24 11.78 4.04
N VAL A 66 -2.99 10.62 4.62
CA VAL A 66 -3.10 10.43 6.08
C VAL A 66 -2.09 11.31 6.81
N CYS A 67 -0.87 11.38 6.32
CA CYS A 67 0.17 12.23 6.91
C CYS A 67 -0.20 13.71 6.87
N LYS A 68 -0.73 14.18 5.75
CA LYS A 68 -1.18 15.58 5.61
C LYS A 68 -2.29 15.89 6.60
N GLU A 69 -3.26 14.99 6.73
CA GLU A 69 -4.36 15.14 7.67
C GLU A 69 -3.85 15.16 9.11
N TYR A 70 -2.94 14.26 9.44
CA TYR A 70 -2.32 14.21 10.76
C TYR A 70 -1.58 15.50 11.07
N HIS A 71 -0.77 16.01 10.14
CA HIS A 71 -0.02 17.24 10.35
C HIS A 71 -0.93 18.45 10.53
N THR A 72 -2.00 18.52 9.76
CA THR A 72 -3.00 19.59 9.90
C THR A 72 -3.64 19.54 11.28
N TYR A 73 -4.05 18.36 11.71
CA TYR A 73 -4.65 18.15 13.03
C TYR A 73 -3.71 18.55 14.16
N ARG A 74 -2.44 18.18 14.04
CA ARG A 74 -1.42 18.50 15.01
C ARG A 74 -1.19 20.02 15.12
N LYS A 75 -1.17 20.73 14.00
CA LYS A 75 -1.03 22.19 13.99
C LYS A 75 -2.19 22.87 14.70
N VAL A 76 -3.41 22.42 14.46
CA VAL A 76 -4.59 22.96 15.13
C VAL A 76 -4.52 22.71 16.63
N TYR A 77 -4.13 21.52 17.04
CA TYR A 77 -3.97 21.17 18.45
C TYR A 77 -2.93 22.05 19.14
N GLU A 78 -1.76 22.20 18.51
CA GLU A 78 -0.68 23.04 19.05
C GLU A 78 -1.10 24.51 19.18
N ALA A 79 -1.82 25.03 18.20
CA ALA A 79 -2.35 26.39 18.24
C ALA A 79 -3.34 26.56 19.40
N ALA A 80 -4.21 25.58 19.63
CA ALA A 80 -5.15 25.62 20.74
C ALA A 80 -4.41 25.59 22.09
N GLN A 81 -3.36 24.82 22.22
CA GLN A 81 -2.56 24.76 23.45
C GLN A 81 -1.85 26.09 23.72
N ARG A 82 -1.30 26.72 22.67
CA ARG A 82 -0.67 28.03 22.82
C ARG A 82 -1.67 29.09 23.27
N ALA A 83 -2.88 29.08 22.70
CA ALA A 83 -3.93 30.01 23.11
C ALA A 83 -4.29 29.84 24.58
N LYS A 84 -4.36 28.60 25.08
CA LYS A 84 -4.59 28.33 26.48
C LYS A 84 -3.47 28.86 27.38
N ASP A 85 -2.22 28.66 26.94
CA ASP A 85 -1.05 29.12 27.71
C ASP A 85 -1.00 30.63 27.76
N ASP A 86 -1.36 31.33 26.68
CA ASP A 86 -1.38 32.77 26.61
C ASP A 86 -2.45 33.39 27.54
N LEU A 87 -3.51 32.64 27.85
CA LEU A 87 -4.57 33.09 28.75
C LEU A 87 -4.22 32.99 30.22
N LYS A 88 -3.14 32.34 30.55
CA LYS A 88 -2.64 32.25 31.94
C LYS A 88 -1.83 33.46 32.28
#